data_c77b15692841a79e7a1b0bf058c2e9d4
#
_entry.id   c77b15692841a79e7a1b0bf058c2e9d4
#
_cell.length_a   1.000
_cell.length_b   1.000
_cell.length_c   1.000
_cell.angle_alpha   90.00
_cell.angle_beta   90.00
_cell.angle_gamma   90.00
#
_symmetry.space_group_name_H-M   'P 1'
#
loop_
_entity.id
_entity.type
_entity.pdbx_description
1 polymer ?
#
loop_
_entity_poly.entity_id
_entity_poly.type
_entity_poly.pdbx_seq_one_letter_code
_entity_poly.pdbx_strand_id
1 'polypeptide(L)'
;MTPMLRKPPEKRASCITYPAPGSMGHTGDWRIFRPVVDRSKCTGCQMCWMYCPDAVITIDDEGKPVINLDYCKGCMICAENCPAKAISQVRETEAAQQPQPKHPAKRRKD
;
A
#
# COMPACT_ATOMS: atom_id res chain seq x y z
N MET A 1 8.33 -15.18 -12.68
CA MET A 1 7.95 -16.52 -12.17
C MET A 1 6.91 -16.34 -11.10
N THR A 2 5.69 -16.72 -11.40
CA THR A 2 4.62 -16.78 -10.39
C THR A 2 4.88 -17.98 -9.50
N PRO A 3 5.04 -17.81 -8.17
CA PRO A 3 5.10 -18.96 -7.28
C PRO A 3 3.79 -19.72 -7.41
N MET A 4 3.86 -20.99 -7.78
CA MET A 4 2.70 -21.86 -7.74
C MET A 4 2.24 -21.99 -6.30
N LEU A 5 1.15 -21.27 -5.97
CA LEU A 5 0.42 -21.51 -4.74
C LEU A 5 -0.22 -22.91 -4.88
N ARG A 6 0.41 -23.91 -4.32
CA ARG A 6 -0.20 -25.22 -4.22
C ARG A 6 -1.48 -25.09 -3.42
N LYS A 7 -2.60 -25.50 -4.01
CA LYS A 7 -3.84 -25.65 -3.26
C LYS A 7 -3.55 -26.51 -2.01
N PRO A 8 -3.91 -26.05 -0.82
CA PRO A 8 -3.79 -26.87 0.36
C PRO A 8 -4.63 -28.13 0.18
N PRO A 9 -4.13 -29.29 0.55
CA PRO A 9 -4.93 -30.51 0.51
C PRO A 9 -6.15 -30.35 1.43
N GLU A 10 -7.31 -30.68 0.91
CA GLU A 10 -8.64 -30.37 1.47
C GLU A 10 -8.92 -30.90 2.90
N LYS A 11 -8.03 -31.66 3.51
CA LYS A 11 -8.33 -32.32 4.79
C LYS A 11 -7.14 -32.41 5.75
N ARG A 12 -6.25 -31.43 5.78
CA ARG A 12 -5.19 -31.42 6.78
C ARG A 12 -5.42 -30.34 7.83
N ALA A 13 -5.80 -30.75 9.02
CA ALA A 13 -5.62 -29.91 10.19
C ALA A 13 -4.10 -29.77 10.44
N SER A 14 -3.51 -28.73 9.91
CA SER A 14 -2.10 -28.40 10.10
C SER A 14 -1.98 -26.92 10.49
N CYS A 15 -0.98 -26.61 11.29
CA CYS A 15 -0.65 -25.23 11.64
C CYS A 15 0.08 -24.48 10.51
N ILE A 16 0.20 -25.09 9.34
CA ILE A 16 0.83 -24.47 8.17
C ILE A 16 -0.17 -23.53 7.51
N THR A 17 0.18 -22.26 7.38
CA THR A 17 -0.58 -21.27 6.63
C THR A 17 0.06 -21.05 5.26
N TYR A 18 -0.78 -20.80 4.28
CA TYR A 18 -0.33 -20.47 2.93
C TYR A 18 -0.53 -18.96 2.70
N PRO A 19 0.45 -18.26 2.13
CA PRO A 19 0.30 -16.84 1.87
C PRO A 19 -0.80 -16.62 0.82
N ALA A 20 -1.72 -15.73 1.15
CA ALA A 20 -2.76 -15.29 0.24
C ALA A 20 -2.89 -13.78 0.32
N PRO A 21 -3.09 -13.07 -0.81
CA PRO A 21 -3.31 -11.62 -0.78
C PRO A 21 -4.49 -11.28 0.13
N GLY A 22 -4.27 -10.35 1.07
CA GLY A 22 -5.30 -9.90 2.00
C GLY A 22 -5.68 -10.90 3.09
N SER A 23 -4.83 -11.88 3.40
CA SER A 23 -5.11 -12.90 4.43
C SER A 23 -5.36 -12.33 5.83
N MET A 24 -4.79 -11.17 6.14
CA MET A 24 -5.02 -10.44 7.39
C MET A 24 -6.20 -9.45 7.32
N GLY A 25 -6.97 -9.46 6.23
CA GLY A 25 -8.02 -8.49 5.97
C GLY A 25 -7.47 -7.14 5.49
N HIS A 26 -8.32 -6.12 5.49
CA HIS A 26 -7.95 -4.78 5.07
C HIS A 26 -7.19 -4.06 6.19
N THR A 27 -5.88 -4.19 6.21
CA THR A 27 -5.01 -3.60 7.24
C THR A 27 -5.00 -2.06 7.20
N GLY A 28 -5.51 -1.46 6.14
CA GLY A 28 -5.75 -0.02 6.05
C GLY A 28 -6.70 0.52 7.11
N ASP A 29 -7.58 -0.33 7.65
CA ASP A 29 -8.50 0.04 8.75
C ASP A 29 -7.75 0.29 10.07
N TRP A 30 -6.52 -0.17 10.19
CA TRP A 30 -5.68 0.04 11.39
C TRP A 30 -5.03 1.42 11.43
N ARG A 31 -5.16 2.17 10.36
CA ARG A 31 -4.47 3.44 10.18
C ARG A 31 -5.07 4.53 11.04
N ILE A 32 -4.21 5.27 11.74
CA ILE A 32 -4.57 6.49 12.48
C ILE A 32 -4.24 7.73 11.64
N PHE A 33 -3.11 7.70 10.94
CA PHE A 33 -2.65 8.75 10.05
C PHE A 33 -2.56 8.24 8.62
N ARG A 34 -2.99 9.07 7.68
CA ARG A 34 -2.95 8.77 6.26
C ARG A 34 -1.83 9.55 5.58
N PRO A 35 -0.95 8.88 4.81
CA PRO A 35 -0.01 9.58 3.96
C PRO A 35 -0.75 10.16 2.74
N VAL A 36 -0.52 11.44 2.49
CA VAL A 36 -1.07 12.14 1.31
C VAL A 36 0.09 12.61 0.46
N VAL A 37 0.11 12.19 -0.81
CA VAL A 37 1.16 12.54 -1.77
C VAL A 37 0.78 13.82 -2.49
N ASP A 38 1.66 14.83 -2.41
CA ASP A 38 1.58 16.02 -3.23
C ASP A 38 2.33 15.77 -4.55
N ARG A 39 1.59 15.52 -5.60
CA ARG A 39 2.17 15.20 -6.92
C ARG A 39 2.99 16.34 -7.50
N SER A 40 2.71 17.59 -7.12
CA SER A 40 3.45 18.75 -7.60
C SER A 40 4.86 18.83 -7.02
N LYS A 41 5.06 18.35 -5.79
CA LYS A 41 6.35 18.33 -5.11
C LYS A 41 7.15 17.06 -5.40
N CYS A 42 6.49 16.01 -5.85
CA CYS A 42 7.12 14.71 -6.08
C CYS A 42 8.09 14.75 -7.26
N THR A 43 9.33 14.34 -7.03
CA THR A 43 10.40 14.29 -8.05
C THR A 43 10.49 12.94 -8.75
N GLY A 44 9.72 11.94 -8.32
CA GLY A 44 9.76 10.60 -8.89
C GLY A 44 11.00 9.79 -8.48
N CYS A 45 11.60 10.09 -7.33
CA CYS A 45 12.78 9.40 -6.84
C CYS A 45 12.55 7.95 -6.40
N GLN A 46 11.30 7.52 -6.25
CA GLN A 46 10.87 6.16 -5.88
C GLN A 46 11.33 5.69 -4.49
N MET A 47 11.83 6.57 -3.64
CA MET A 47 12.26 6.20 -2.29
C MET A 47 11.11 5.67 -1.44
N CYS A 48 9.91 6.28 -1.56
CA CYS A 48 8.72 5.83 -0.85
C CYS A 48 8.32 4.40 -1.26
N TRP A 49 8.40 4.09 -2.54
CA TRP A 49 8.12 2.74 -3.06
C TRP A 49 9.13 1.71 -2.51
N MET A 50 10.39 2.09 -2.47
CA MET A 50 11.48 1.22 -2.01
C MET A 50 11.38 0.91 -0.52
N TYR A 51 11.00 1.89 0.31
CA TYR A 51 10.98 1.76 1.76
C TYR A 51 9.63 1.32 2.34
N CYS A 52 8.60 1.15 1.53
CA CYS A 52 7.29 0.72 2.04
C CYS A 52 7.35 -0.72 2.55
N PRO A 53 7.16 -0.97 3.86
CA PRO A 53 7.27 -2.31 4.43
C PRO A 53 6.15 -3.26 3.99
N ASP A 54 5.00 -2.71 3.62
CA ASP A 54 3.84 -3.49 3.17
C ASP A 54 3.73 -3.59 1.65
N ALA A 55 4.63 -2.95 0.90
CA ALA A 55 4.66 -2.92 -0.56
C ALA A 55 3.32 -2.47 -1.18
N VAL A 56 2.68 -1.49 -0.56
CA VAL A 56 1.38 -0.95 -0.99
C VAL A 56 1.49 0.25 -1.92
N ILE A 57 2.71 0.68 -2.22
CA ILE A 57 2.97 1.81 -3.12
C ILE A 57 3.31 1.28 -4.50
N THR A 58 2.62 1.78 -5.51
CA THR A 58 2.91 1.51 -6.92
C THR A 58 3.33 2.80 -7.60
N ILE A 59 4.10 2.68 -8.66
CA ILE A 59 4.50 3.84 -9.48
C ILE A 59 3.60 3.86 -10.71
N ASP A 60 3.01 5.02 -10.99
CA ASP A 60 2.19 5.19 -12.17
C ASP A 60 3.01 5.51 -13.43
N ASP A 61 2.34 5.70 -14.58
CA ASP A 61 2.99 5.98 -15.86
C ASP A 61 3.77 7.30 -15.86
N GLU A 62 3.42 8.23 -14.96
CA GLU A 62 4.13 9.51 -14.79
C GLU A 62 5.34 9.41 -13.84
N GLY A 63 5.61 8.23 -13.30
CA GLY A 63 6.65 8.02 -12.31
C GLY A 63 6.29 8.52 -10.91
N LYS A 64 5.02 8.76 -10.64
CA LYS A 64 4.51 9.22 -9.35
C LYS A 64 4.02 8.05 -8.50
N PRO A 65 4.16 8.10 -7.18
CA PRO A 65 3.68 7.03 -6.32
C PRO A 65 2.16 7.09 -6.15
N VAL A 66 1.55 5.92 -6.13
CA VAL A 66 0.14 5.73 -5.79
C VAL A 66 0.07 4.75 -4.63
N ILE A 67 -0.55 5.17 -3.53
CA ILE A 67 -0.64 4.38 -2.30
C ILE A 67 -1.98 3.63 -2.28
N ASN A 68 -1.91 2.31 -2.13
CA ASN A 68 -3.11 1.50 -1.92
C ASN A 68 -3.54 1.62 -0.46
N LEU A 69 -4.56 2.42 -0.20
CA LEU A 69 -5.05 2.71 1.14
C LEU A 69 -5.80 1.55 1.80
N ASP A 70 -6.17 0.51 1.04
CA ASP A 70 -6.80 -0.68 1.61
C ASP A 70 -5.85 -1.46 2.52
N TYR A 71 -4.55 -1.38 2.27
CA TYR A 71 -3.52 -2.11 3.00
C TYR A 71 -2.47 -1.22 3.66
N CYS A 72 -2.47 0.07 3.41
CA CYS A 72 -1.54 1.01 4.03
C CYS A 72 -1.84 1.18 5.52
N LYS A 73 -0.87 0.89 6.38
CA LYS A 73 -1.00 1.01 7.84
C LYS A 73 -0.67 2.39 8.39
N GLY A 74 -0.22 3.31 7.54
CA GLY A 74 0.13 4.66 7.97
C GLY A 74 1.39 4.75 8.83
N CYS A 75 2.39 3.90 8.57
CA CYS A 75 3.64 3.88 9.33
C CYS A 75 4.52 5.13 9.11
N MET A 76 4.25 5.93 8.09
CA MET A 76 4.95 7.17 7.74
C MET A 76 6.42 7.03 7.33
N ILE A 77 6.92 5.82 7.12
CA ILE A 77 8.29 5.61 6.65
C ILE A 77 8.50 6.27 5.29
N CYS A 78 7.52 6.18 4.39
CA CYS A 78 7.57 6.84 3.09
C CYS A 78 7.68 8.37 3.20
N ALA A 79 6.97 8.98 4.15
CA ALA A 79 7.02 10.43 4.38
C ALA A 79 8.39 10.87 4.94
N GLU A 80 8.93 10.10 5.87
CA GLU A 80 10.24 10.38 6.48
C GLU A 80 11.38 10.29 5.46
N ASN A 81 11.30 9.36 4.53
CA ASN A 81 12.35 9.11 3.54
C ASN A 81 12.14 9.87 2.23
N CYS A 82 11.09 10.68 2.10
CA CYS A 82 10.87 11.49 0.92
C CYS A 82 11.80 12.71 0.90
N PRO A 83 12.77 12.80 -0.02
CA PRO A 83 13.70 13.94 -0.06
C PRO A 83 13.03 15.24 -0.46
N ALA A 84 11.97 15.18 -1.25
CA ALA A 84 11.19 16.34 -1.68
C ALA A 84 10.09 16.73 -0.68
N LYS A 85 9.91 15.95 0.38
CA LYS A 85 8.83 16.10 1.37
C LYS A 85 7.45 16.27 0.73
N ALA A 86 7.22 15.46 -0.30
CA ALA A 86 5.97 15.47 -1.06
C ALA A 86 4.85 14.68 -0.36
N ILE A 87 5.17 13.94 0.68
CA ILE A 87 4.20 13.14 1.43
C ILE A 87 3.96 13.78 2.78
N SER A 88 2.72 14.13 3.03
CA SER A 88 2.27 14.72 4.30
C SER A 88 1.45 13.73 5.11
N GLN A 89 1.39 13.96 6.40
CA GLN A 89 0.64 13.18 7.36
C GLN A 89 -0.67 13.90 7.69
N VAL A 90 -1.78 13.21 7.48
CA VAL A 90 -3.12 13.73 7.81
C VAL A 90 -3.83 12.71 8.68
N ARG A 91 -4.60 13.16 9.67
CA ARG A 91 -5.41 12.25 10.48
C ARG A 91 -6.47 11.58 9.61
N GLU A 92 -6.69 10.29 9.83
CA GLU A 92 -7.67 9.52 9.06
C GLU A 92 -9.08 10.11 9.15
N THR A 93 -9.46 10.63 10.31
CA THR A 93 -10.76 11.29 10.50
C THR A 93 -10.94 12.56 9.66
N GLU A 94 -9.88 13.30 9.43
CA GLU A 94 -9.88 14.49 8.59
C GLU A 94 -9.78 14.13 7.10
N ALA A 95 -9.01 13.09 6.79
CA ALA A 95 -8.80 12.63 5.43
C ALA A 95 -10.04 11.97 4.83
N ALA A 96 -10.90 11.39 5.63
CA ALA A 96 -12.17 10.80 5.19
C ALA A 96 -13.10 11.82 4.54
N GLN A 97 -12.90 13.11 4.78
CA GLN A 97 -13.67 14.20 4.19
C GLN A 97 -13.14 14.65 2.82
N GLN A 98 -11.96 14.19 2.43
CA GLN A 98 -11.38 14.51 1.13
C GLN A 98 -11.58 13.34 0.16
N PRO A 99 -12.17 13.57 -1.03
CA PRO A 99 -12.32 12.53 -2.03
C PRO A 99 -10.94 12.08 -2.51
N GLN A 100 -10.55 10.88 -2.12
CA GLN A 100 -9.34 10.25 -2.61
C GLN A 100 -9.58 9.74 -4.03
N PRO A 101 -8.62 9.89 -4.95
CA PRO A 101 -8.69 9.19 -6.23
C PRO A 101 -8.69 7.69 -5.93
N LYS A 102 -9.79 7.03 -6.29
CA LYS A 102 -9.88 5.58 -6.17
C LYS A 102 -8.74 4.98 -6.99
N HIS A 103 -7.87 4.26 -6.32
CA HIS A 103 -6.85 3.49 -7.00
C HIS A 103 -7.57 2.53 -7.95
N PRO A 104 -7.30 2.56 -9.26
CA PRO A 104 -7.81 1.52 -10.13
C PRO A 104 -7.21 0.22 -9.63
N ALA A 105 -8.05 -0.64 -9.07
CA ALA A 105 -7.66 -1.97 -8.67
C ALA A 105 -7.30 -2.75 -9.95
N LYS A 106 -6.10 -2.55 -10.45
CA LYS A 106 -5.49 -3.50 -11.35
C LYS A 106 -5.22 -4.74 -10.52
N ARG A 107 -6.24 -5.59 -10.42
CA ARG A 107 -6.01 -6.98 -10.06
C ARG A 107 -4.95 -7.46 -11.01
N ARG A 108 -3.76 -7.69 -10.50
CA ARG A 108 -2.83 -8.54 -11.24
C ARG A 108 -3.57 -9.85 -11.45
N LYS A 109 -3.94 -10.10 -12.67
CA LYS A 109 -4.35 -11.46 -13.06
C LYS A 109 -3.08 -12.30 -12.97
N ASP A 110 -2.98 -13.01 -11.88
CA ASP A 110 -2.03 -14.10 -11.80
C ASP A 110 -2.51 -15.25 -12.68
#